data_e3dfc4ad25ef5d9870d8c428584c2b93
#
_entry.id   e3dfc4ad25ef5d9870d8c428584c2b93
#
_cell.length_a   1.000
_cell.length_b   1.000
_cell.length_c   1.000
_cell.angle_alpha   90.00
_cell.angle_beta   90.00
_cell.angle_gamma   90.00
#
_symmetry.space_group_name_H-M   'P 1'
#
loop_
_entity.id
_entity.type
_entity.pdbx_description
1 polymer ?
#
loop_
_entity_poly.entity_id
_entity_poly.type
_entity_poly.pdbx_seq_one_letter_code
_entity_poly.pdbx_strand_id
1 'polypeptide(L)'
;MIKLNRSKKKVSVVMPFFRKKEFFEEAYNSVLNQSYPNIEIIIIYDDHDRGQLNFVKNIIKKSNTIIIINEKNRGASYSRNIGVKKSKGYYVAFLDCDDIWHRNKLEEQIDFMEKFQLECTCTNYSVINKNGNILYRLSSPAISTYQSLLKSCDIGLSTVVIKKKLFNEFKFSNLLTKEDYLMWLNISKKGININCMQKTLVHWRDVKGSLSSNFIQRVKDSFKIYYYHEKQFLFQSIISIVILSLNSFKKKIKRFYL
;
A
#
# COMPACT_ATOMS: atom_id res chain seq x y z
N MET A 1 18.17 20.21 25.11
CA MET A 1 17.72 19.99 23.75
C MET A 1 16.32 20.56 23.56
N ILE A 2 16.22 21.70 22.88
CA ILE A 2 14.94 22.35 22.59
C ILE A 2 14.22 21.46 21.55
N LYS A 3 13.17 20.73 21.97
CA LYS A 3 12.21 20.13 21.04
C LYS A 3 11.53 21.30 20.32
N LEU A 4 12.02 21.65 19.14
CA LEU A 4 11.28 22.50 18.22
C LEU A 4 9.91 21.85 18.00
N ASN A 5 8.89 22.50 18.53
CA ASN A 5 7.49 22.10 18.38
C ASN A 5 7.06 22.38 16.92
N ARG A 6 7.66 21.66 15.96
CA ARG A 6 7.21 21.70 14.56
C ARG A 6 5.82 21.08 14.53
N SER A 7 4.83 21.85 14.12
CA SER A 7 3.49 21.32 13.90
C SER A 7 3.62 20.07 13.00
N LYS A 8 3.21 18.91 13.53
CA LYS A 8 3.31 17.64 12.79
C LYS A 8 2.51 17.75 11.50
N LYS A 9 3.15 17.53 10.36
CA LYS A 9 2.53 17.60 9.02
C LYS A 9 1.40 16.58 8.92
N LYS A 10 0.28 16.97 8.32
CA LYS A 10 -0.89 16.10 8.19
C LYS A 10 -0.60 14.89 7.31
N VAL A 11 -1.08 13.73 7.73
CA VAL A 11 -1.10 12.47 6.97
C VAL A 11 -2.53 12.16 6.56
N SER A 12 -2.76 11.91 5.28
CA SER A 12 -4.03 11.37 4.78
C SER A 12 -3.89 9.87 4.61
N VAL A 13 -4.71 9.10 5.31
CA VAL A 13 -4.78 7.64 5.18
C VAL A 13 -5.92 7.30 4.24
N VAL A 14 -5.60 6.70 3.09
CA VAL A 14 -6.56 6.27 2.07
C VAL A 14 -6.87 4.79 2.25
N MET A 15 -8.14 4.47 2.46
CA MET A 15 -8.65 3.13 2.71
C MET A 15 -9.73 2.76 1.69
N PRO A 16 -9.39 2.03 0.59
CA PRO A 16 -10.40 1.52 -0.33
C PRO A 16 -11.16 0.36 0.30
N PHE A 17 -12.49 0.43 0.33
CA PHE A 17 -13.36 -0.61 0.87
C PHE A 17 -14.12 -1.33 -0.23
N PHE A 18 -13.93 -2.66 -0.31
CA PHE A 18 -14.74 -3.55 -1.14
C PHE A 18 -14.86 -4.93 -0.48
N ARG A 19 -16.08 -5.31 -0.06
CA ARG A 19 -16.41 -6.64 0.51
C ARG A 19 -15.49 -7.10 1.65
N LYS A 20 -15.02 -6.18 2.50
CA LYS A 20 -14.10 -6.45 3.62
C LYS A 20 -14.74 -6.16 4.98
N LYS A 21 -16.06 -6.35 5.11
CA LYS A 21 -16.81 -6.09 6.34
C LYS A 21 -16.18 -6.77 7.56
N GLU A 22 -15.72 -8.01 7.41
CA GLU A 22 -15.16 -8.84 8.49
C GLU A 22 -13.92 -8.22 9.14
N PHE A 23 -13.10 -7.51 8.36
CA PHE A 23 -11.80 -6.99 8.81
C PHE A 23 -11.77 -5.47 8.98
N PHE A 24 -12.78 -4.78 8.44
CA PHE A 24 -12.78 -3.32 8.34
C PHE A 24 -12.64 -2.62 9.68
N GLU A 25 -13.34 -3.10 10.72
CA GLU A 25 -13.31 -2.47 12.04
C GLU A 25 -11.92 -2.53 12.66
N GLU A 26 -11.24 -3.66 12.54
CA GLU A 26 -9.88 -3.85 13.05
C GLU A 26 -8.88 -2.95 12.29
N ALA A 27 -8.97 -2.93 10.95
CA ALA A 27 -8.14 -2.06 10.11
C ALA A 27 -8.36 -0.58 10.45
N TYR A 28 -9.60 -0.12 10.52
CA TYR A 28 -9.95 1.25 10.85
C TYR A 28 -9.47 1.66 12.25
N ASN A 29 -9.70 0.80 13.25
CA ASN A 29 -9.22 1.05 14.61
C ASN A 29 -7.70 1.11 14.70
N SER A 30 -6.96 0.36 13.87
CA SER A 30 -5.50 0.43 13.81
C SER A 30 -5.00 1.83 13.37
N VAL A 31 -5.77 2.54 12.54
CA VAL A 31 -5.48 3.93 12.16
C VAL A 31 -5.90 4.90 13.25
N LEU A 32 -7.04 4.69 13.88
CA LEU A 32 -7.52 5.55 14.97
C LEU A 32 -6.57 5.56 16.17
N ASN A 33 -5.93 4.43 16.43
CA ASN A 33 -5.04 4.21 17.56
C ASN A 33 -3.57 4.58 17.27
N GLN A 34 -3.27 5.21 16.12
CA GLN A 34 -1.93 5.68 15.84
C GLN A 34 -1.46 6.73 16.85
N SER A 35 -0.19 6.65 17.25
CA SER A 35 0.46 7.66 18.12
C SER A 35 0.66 9.00 17.42
N TYR A 36 0.66 9.03 16.09
CA TYR A 36 0.77 10.24 15.29
C TYR A 36 -0.54 11.05 15.34
N PRO A 37 -0.54 12.33 15.80
CA PRO A 37 -1.79 13.01 16.13
C PRO A 37 -2.52 13.64 14.93
N ASN A 38 -1.82 14.02 13.86
CA ASN A 38 -2.40 14.80 12.76
C ASN A 38 -2.75 13.93 11.56
N ILE A 39 -3.84 13.18 11.68
CA ILE A 39 -4.32 12.22 10.67
C ILE A 39 -5.72 12.62 10.20
N GLU A 40 -5.98 12.51 8.90
CA GLU A 40 -7.31 12.37 8.33
C GLU A 40 -7.46 11.00 7.67
N ILE A 41 -8.66 10.44 7.70
CA ILE A 41 -8.96 9.13 7.12
C ILE A 41 -9.93 9.33 5.95
N ILE A 42 -9.63 8.73 4.81
CA ILE A 42 -10.44 8.84 3.61
C ILE A 42 -10.81 7.43 3.17
N ILE A 43 -12.05 7.03 3.44
CA ILE A 43 -12.59 5.74 3.05
C ILE A 43 -13.26 5.90 1.69
N ILE A 44 -12.85 5.07 0.73
CA ILE A 44 -13.50 5.01 -0.59
C ILE A 44 -14.34 3.74 -0.62
N TYR A 45 -15.65 3.91 -0.47
CA TYR A 45 -16.59 2.81 -0.52
C TYR A 45 -16.86 2.44 -1.98
N ASP A 46 -16.31 1.32 -2.42
CA ASP A 46 -16.32 0.86 -3.82
C ASP A 46 -17.23 -0.37 -4.03
N ASP A 47 -18.34 -0.41 -3.29
CA ASP A 47 -19.33 -1.49 -3.34
C ASP A 47 -20.74 -0.92 -3.55
N HIS A 48 -21.64 -1.72 -4.10
CA HIS A 48 -23.06 -1.38 -4.25
C HIS A 48 -23.94 -1.90 -3.10
N ASP A 49 -23.39 -2.70 -2.19
CA ASP A 49 -24.11 -3.30 -1.06
C ASP A 49 -24.42 -2.24 0.01
N ARG A 50 -25.71 -1.83 0.07
CA ARG A 50 -26.19 -0.85 1.05
C ARG A 50 -26.05 -1.32 2.51
N GLY A 51 -26.17 -2.61 2.76
CA GLY A 51 -26.01 -3.21 4.11
C GLY A 51 -24.59 -3.03 4.62
N GLN A 52 -23.60 -3.30 3.79
CA GLN A 52 -22.19 -3.07 4.14
C GLN A 52 -21.87 -1.58 4.30
N LEU A 53 -22.47 -0.70 3.49
CA LEU A 53 -22.29 0.75 3.65
C LEU A 53 -22.81 1.24 5.02
N ASN A 54 -23.98 0.79 5.44
CA ASN A 54 -24.54 1.14 6.75
C ASN A 54 -23.65 0.63 7.89
N PHE A 55 -23.12 -0.59 7.77
CA PHE A 55 -22.13 -1.10 8.71
C PHE A 55 -20.88 -0.22 8.80
N VAL A 56 -20.29 0.16 7.66
CA VAL A 56 -19.12 1.05 7.61
C VAL A 56 -19.43 2.39 8.27
N LYS A 57 -20.59 3.00 7.96
CA LYS A 57 -21.01 4.28 8.56
C LYS A 57 -21.18 4.19 10.08
N ASN A 58 -21.71 3.08 10.59
CA ASN A 58 -21.93 2.87 12.03
C ASN A 58 -20.64 2.72 12.83
N ILE A 59 -19.56 2.21 12.19
CA ILE A 59 -18.24 2.07 12.82
C ILE A 59 -17.50 3.41 12.89
N ILE A 60 -17.74 4.31 11.94
CA ILE A 60 -17.00 5.57 11.86
C ILE A 60 -17.41 6.50 12.98
N LYS A 61 -16.50 6.71 13.93
CA LYS A 61 -16.75 7.48 15.18
C LYS A 61 -16.06 8.86 15.19
N LYS A 62 -15.10 9.11 14.29
CA LYS A 62 -14.30 10.36 14.33
C LYS A 62 -14.69 11.34 13.23
N SER A 63 -14.76 12.61 13.58
CA SER A 63 -15.06 13.74 12.69
C SER A 63 -14.03 13.98 11.57
N ASN A 64 -12.80 13.44 11.74
CA ASN A 64 -11.73 13.55 10.73
C ASN A 64 -11.75 12.43 9.68
N THR A 65 -12.83 11.63 9.62
CA THR A 65 -13.03 10.57 8.63
C THR A 65 -14.03 11.01 7.57
N ILE A 66 -13.64 10.88 6.31
CA ILE A 66 -14.47 11.17 5.15
C ILE A 66 -14.79 9.86 4.45
N ILE A 67 -16.07 9.64 4.09
CA ILE A 67 -16.49 8.53 3.23
C ILE A 67 -16.83 9.10 1.86
N ILE A 68 -16.25 8.52 0.82
CA ILE A 68 -16.59 8.78 -0.57
C ILE A 68 -17.18 7.49 -1.14
N ILE A 69 -18.36 7.59 -1.73
CA ILE A 69 -19.08 6.44 -2.25
C ILE A 69 -18.98 6.47 -3.77
N ASN A 70 -18.41 5.42 -4.36
CA ASN A 70 -18.45 5.22 -5.80
C ASN A 70 -19.84 4.69 -6.20
N GLU A 71 -20.37 5.17 -7.32
CA GLU A 71 -21.68 4.74 -7.84
C GLU A 71 -21.73 3.25 -8.21
N LYS A 72 -20.56 2.70 -8.58
CA LYS A 72 -20.34 1.28 -8.91
C LYS A 72 -18.93 0.88 -8.53
N ASN A 73 -18.66 -0.43 -8.51
CA ASN A 73 -17.29 -0.92 -8.33
C ASN A 73 -16.40 -0.39 -9.47
N ARG A 74 -15.37 0.37 -9.11
CA ARG A 74 -14.39 0.99 -10.01
C ARG A 74 -12.99 0.40 -9.85
N GLY A 75 -12.82 -0.45 -8.83
CA GLY A 75 -11.56 -1.09 -8.50
C GLY A 75 -10.63 -0.27 -7.61
N ALA A 76 -9.63 -0.95 -7.07
CA ALA A 76 -8.72 -0.41 -6.07
C ALA A 76 -7.91 0.79 -6.57
N SER A 77 -7.41 0.73 -7.80
CA SER A 77 -6.63 1.83 -8.43
C SER A 77 -7.43 3.13 -8.51
N TYR A 78 -8.65 3.05 -9.03
CA TYR A 78 -9.53 4.20 -9.14
C TYR A 78 -9.85 4.78 -7.75
N SER A 79 -10.20 3.91 -6.81
CA SER A 79 -10.53 4.29 -5.44
C SER A 79 -9.35 4.98 -4.76
N ARG A 80 -8.12 4.46 -4.90
CA ARG A 80 -6.91 5.10 -4.35
C ARG A 80 -6.65 6.46 -4.99
N ASN A 81 -6.79 6.58 -6.32
CA ASN A 81 -6.62 7.86 -7.02
C ASN A 81 -7.63 8.92 -6.54
N ILE A 82 -8.89 8.54 -6.33
CA ILE A 82 -9.91 9.45 -5.76
C ILE A 82 -9.54 9.84 -4.33
N GLY A 83 -9.12 8.89 -3.50
CA GLY A 83 -8.66 9.16 -2.13
C GLY A 83 -7.52 10.15 -2.10
N VAL A 84 -6.51 9.97 -2.93
CA VAL A 84 -5.38 10.90 -3.08
C VAL A 84 -5.85 12.28 -3.53
N LYS A 85 -6.73 12.36 -4.52
CA LYS A 85 -7.29 13.64 -5.00
C LYS A 85 -8.01 14.41 -3.89
N LYS A 86 -8.70 13.72 -2.99
CA LYS A 86 -9.44 14.31 -1.88
C LYS A 86 -8.58 14.55 -0.62
N SER A 87 -7.39 13.99 -0.57
CA SER A 87 -6.49 14.15 0.57
C SER A 87 -6.03 15.60 0.74
N LYS A 88 -5.87 16.02 2.01
CA LYS A 88 -5.35 17.33 2.41
C LYS A 88 -3.99 17.23 3.11
N GLY A 89 -3.50 16.02 3.34
CA GLY A 89 -2.23 15.75 4.01
C GLY A 89 -1.02 16.15 3.17
N TYR A 90 0.07 16.45 3.85
CA TYR A 90 1.39 16.59 3.23
C TYR A 90 1.93 15.21 2.82
N TYR A 91 1.58 14.19 3.60
CA TYR A 91 1.85 12.78 3.32
C TYR A 91 0.55 12.05 3.00
N VAL A 92 0.66 11.03 2.15
CA VAL A 92 -0.39 10.05 1.90
C VAL A 92 0.13 8.68 2.29
N ALA A 93 -0.69 7.95 3.02
CA ALA A 93 -0.48 6.55 3.36
C ALA A 93 -1.68 5.74 2.88
N PHE A 94 -1.47 4.46 2.62
CA PHE A 94 -2.52 3.55 2.18
C PHE A 94 -2.67 2.42 3.19
N LEU A 95 -3.92 2.03 3.43
CA LEU A 95 -4.24 0.85 4.22
C LEU A 95 -5.38 0.09 3.55
N ASP A 96 -5.12 -1.13 3.14
CA ASP A 96 -6.18 -2.02 2.68
C ASP A 96 -7.03 -2.46 3.88
N CYS A 97 -8.36 -2.59 3.68
CA CYS A 97 -9.32 -2.79 4.77
C CYS A 97 -9.25 -4.16 5.45
N ASP A 98 -8.30 -4.99 5.10
CA ASP A 98 -7.98 -6.27 5.74
C ASP A 98 -6.61 -6.30 6.44
N ASP A 99 -5.83 -5.21 6.35
CA ASP A 99 -4.52 -5.08 6.97
C ASP A 99 -4.58 -4.30 8.29
N ILE A 100 -3.52 -4.42 9.11
CA ILE A 100 -3.46 -3.78 10.43
C ILE A 100 -2.13 -3.06 10.57
N TRP A 101 -2.16 -1.85 11.12
CA TRP A 101 -0.97 -1.09 11.47
C TRP A 101 -0.60 -1.23 12.95
N HIS A 102 0.69 -1.31 13.23
CA HIS A 102 1.21 -1.09 14.58
C HIS A 102 0.97 0.35 15.03
N ARG A 103 0.71 0.54 16.33
CA ARG A 103 0.37 1.84 16.92
C ARG A 103 1.35 2.95 16.55
N ASN A 104 2.63 2.65 16.45
CA ASN A 104 3.69 3.66 16.22
C ASN A 104 4.07 3.81 14.75
N LYS A 105 3.36 3.16 13.82
CA LYS A 105 3.78 3.07 12.40
C LYS A 105 3.93 4.44 11.77
N LEU A 106 2.94 5.31 11.86
CA LEU A 106 3.00 6.61 11.22
C LEU A 106 4.03 7.52 11.89
N GLU A 107 4.11 7.53 13.20
CA GLU A 107 5.07 8.37 13.92
C GLU A 107 6.50 8.02 13.56
N GLU A 108 6.88 6.74 13.69
CA GLU A 108 8.23 6.30 13.38
C GLU A 108 8.59 6.48 11.91
N GLN A 109 7.65 6.21 11.01
CA GLN A 109 7.92 6.31 9.57
C GLN A 109 8.00 7.76 9.09
N ILE A 110 7.19 8.67 9.64
CA ILE A 110 7.28 10.10 9.33
C ILE A 110 8.58 10.68 9.89
N ASP A 111 8.96 10.33 11.12
CA ASP A 111 10.24 10.76 11.70
C ASP A 111 11.43 10.28 10.85
N PHE A 112 11.37 9.03 10.36
CA PHE A 112 12.35 8.50 9.43
C PHE A 112 12.41 9.30 8.13
N MET A 113 11.23 9.62 7.53
CA MET A 113 11.14 10.43 6.31
C MET A 113 11.70 11.84 6.50
N GLU A 114 11.37 12.49 7.60
CA GLU A 114 11.84 13.85 7.90
C GLU A 114 13.36 13.88 8.19
N LYS A 115 13.85 12.91 8.97
CA LYS A 115 15.28 12.80 9.31
C LYS A 115 16.17 12.68 8.07
N PHE A 116 15.75 11.86 7.11
CA PHE A 116 16.53 11.56 5.93
C PHE A 116 16.03 12.27 4.66
N GLN A 117 15.11 13.23 4.80
CA GLN A 117 14.51 14.01 3.72
C GLN A 117 13.91 13.16 2.58
N LEU A 118 13.35 11.99 2.91
CA LEU A 118 12.84 11.02 1.96
C LEU A 118 11.47 11.45 1.40
N GLU A 119 11.16 10.99 0.19
CA GLU A 119 9.91 11.30 -0.49
C GLU A 119 8.92 10.13 -0.52
N CYS A 120 9.45 8.90 -0.53
CA CYS A 120 8.68 7.67 -0.51
C CYS A 120 9.39 6.64 0.36
N THR A 121 8.66 6.02 1.29
CA THR A 121 9.20 5.00 2.19
C THR A 121 8.23 3.85 2.36
N CYS A 122 8.75 2.69 2.73
CA CYS A 122 7.97 1.55 3.19
C CYS A 122 8.52 1.01 4.50
N THR A 123 7.86 0.01 5.07
CA THR A 123 8.31 -0.74 6.24
C THR A 123 8.35 -2.23 5.91
N ASN A 124 9.00 -3.03 6.75
CA ASN A 124 8.79 -4.46 6.76
C ASN A 124 7.38 -4.79 7.26
N TYR A 125 6.91 -5.99 6.99
CA TYR A 125 5.58 -6.43 7.42
C TYR A 125 5.58 -7.92 7.78
N SER A 126 4.65 -8.30 8.64
CA SER A 126 4.30 -9.70 8.88
C SER A 126 3.06 -10.08 8.10
N VAL A 127 2.99 -11.33 7.70
CA VAL A 127 1.81 -11.91 7.09
C VAL A 127 1.03 -12.64 8.18
N ILE A 128 -0.25 -12.33 8.29
CA ILE A 128 -1.17 -12.94 9.24
C ILE A 128 -2.26 -13.71 8.53
N ASN A 129 -2.79 -14.74 9.17
CA ASN A 129 -3.98 -15.44 8.69
C ASN A 129 -5.26 -14.63 9.00
N LYS A 130 -6.44 -15.16 8.63
CA LYS A 130 -7.71 -14.49 8.89
C LYS A 130 -7.99 -14.25 10.39
N ASN A 131 -7.42 -15.05 11.26
CA ASN A 131 -7.59 -14.96 12.71
C ASN A 131 -6.56 -14.03 13.39
N GLY A 132 -5.66 -13.38 12.63
CA GLY A 132 -4.61 -12.49 13.16
C GLY A 132 -3.32 -13.20 13.58
N ASN A 133 -3.20 -14.52 13.46
CA ASN A 133 -1.96 -15.24 13.80
C ASN A 133 -0.88 -15.01 12.75
N ILE A 134 0.33 -14.68 13.20
CA ILE A 134 1.48 -14.46 12.32
C ILE A 134 1.88 -15.78 11.67
N LEU A 135 1.93 -15.79 10.34
CA LEU A 135 2.41 -16.90 9.53
C LEU A 135 3.92 -16.78 9.26
N TYR A 136 4.37 -15.59 8.88
CA TYR A 136 5.78 -15.28 8.60
C TYR A 136 6.01 -13.77 8.51
N ARG A 137 7.28 -13.37 8.42
CA ARG A 137 7.68 -11.96 8.24
C ARG A 137 8.33 -11.76 6.89
N LEU A 138 8.16 -10.57 6.32
CA LEU A 138 8.78 -10.14 5.08
C LEU A 138 9.55 -8.86 5.28
N SER A 139 10.78 -8.86 4.78
CA SER A 139 11.64 -7.69 4.78
C SER A 139 11.87 -7.21 3.36
N SER A 140 11.70 -5.92 3.14
CA SER A 140 12.08 -5.26 1.90
C SER A 140 13.57 -4.87 1.97
N PRO A 141 14.29 -4.78 0.84
CA PRO A 141 15.63 -4.18 0.81
C PRO A 141 15.61 -2.77 1.41
N ALA A 142 16.68 -2.38 2.10
CA ALA A 142 16.78 -1.05 2.72
C ALA A 142 16.53 0.09 1.70
N ILE A 143 16.94 -0.12 0.46
CA ILE A 143 16.69 0.79 -0.67
C ILE A 143 16.22 -0.03 -1.86
N SER A 144 15.07 0.31 -2.39
CA SER A 144 14.55 -0.22 -3.64
C SER A 144 14.77 0.79 -4.76
N THR A 145 15.67 0.44 -5.68
CA THR A 145 15.98 1.21 -6.88
C THR A 145 15.15 0.72 -8.06
N TYR A 146 15.09 1.49 -9.14
CA TYR A 146 14.43 1.06 -10.37
C TYR A 146 14.95 -0.30 -10.88
N GLN A 147 16.27 -0.49 -10.89
CA GLN A 147 16.90 -1.74 -11.34
C GLN A 147 16.57 -2.94 -10.44
N SER A 148 16.47 -2.73 -9.14
CA SER A 148 16.07 -3.80 -8.21
C SER A 148 14.58 -4.13 -8.35
N LEU A 149 13.73 -3.12 -8.52
CA LEU A 149 12.30 -3.28 -8.71
C LEU A 149 11.96 -4.01 -10.01
N LEU A 150 12.68 -3.77 -11.11
CA LEU A 150 12.49 -4.55 -12.34
C LEU A 150 12.63 -6.06 -12.14
N LYS A 151 13.36 -6.50 -11.13
CA LYS A 151 13.61 -7.92 -10.84
C LYS A 151 12.73 -8.47 -9.73
N SER A 152 12.28 -7.63 -8.80
CA SER A 152 11.54 -8.05 -7.61
C SER A 152 10.78 -6.89 -6.99
N CYS A 153 9.53 -7.12 -6.59
CA CYS A 153 8.78 -6.18 -5.78
C CYS A 153 8.51 -6.77 -4.39
N ASP A 154 9.06 -6.13 -3.36
CA ASP A 154 8.92 -6.52 -1.95
C ASP A 154 8.13 -5.51 -1.13
N ILE A 155 7.56 -4.51 -1.80
CA ILE A 155 6.88 -3.40 -1.18
C ILE A 155 5.39 -3.71 -1.12
N GLY A 156 4.87 -3.94 0.07
CA GLY A 156 3.42 -4.03 0.30
C GLY A 156 2.81 -2.64 0.39
N LEU A 157 1.70 -2.41 -0.29
CA LEU A 157 1.07 -1.09 -0.37
C LEU A 157 0.71 -0.51 1.00
N SER A 158 0.16 -1.31 1.92
CA SER A 158 -0.18 -0.88 3.28
C SER A 158 1.02 -0.44 4.13
N THR A 159 2.25 -0.72 3.67
CA THR A 159 3.48 -0.29 4.33
C THR A 159 3.94 1.12 3.93
N VAL A 160 3.41 1.64 2.83
CA VAL A 160 3.96 2.83 2.16
C VAL A 160 3.43 4.13 2.76
N VAL A 161 4.35 5.10 2.88
CA VAL A 161 4.05 6.54 3.07
C VAL A 161 4.81 7.33 2.02
N ILE A 162 4.13 8.28 1.38
CA ILE A 162 4.65 9.04 0.25
C ILE A 162 4.29 10.52 0.40
N LYS A 163 5.19 11.44 0.03
CA LYS A 163 4.87 12.87 -0.05
C LYS A 163 3.80 13.10 -1.12
N LYS A 164 2.70 13.76 -0.75
CA LYS A 164 1.55 13.99 -1.65
C LYS A 164 1.94 14.63 -2.97
N LYS A 165 2.96 15.50 -2.99
CA LYS A 165 3.42 16.18 -4.21
C LYS A 165 3.76 15.22 -5.36
N LEU A 166 4.18 13.97 -5.07
CA LEU A 166 4.50 12.98 -6.10
C LEU A 166 3.27 12.56 -6.91
N PHE A 167 2.07 12.69 -6.35
CA PHE A 167 0.83 12.38 -7.08
C PHE A 167 0.43 13.44 -8.13
N ASN A 168 1.14 14.55 -8.22
CA ASN A 168 0.99 15.47 -9.34
C ASN A 168 1.48 14.85 -10.65
N GLU A 169 2.47 13.95 -10.57
CA GLU A 169 3.08 13.26 -11.72
C GLU A 169 2.65 11.80 -11.80
N PHE A 170 2.53 11.12 -10.65
CA PHE A 170 2.28 9.68 -10.59
C PHE A 170 0.84 9.37 -10.16
N LYS A 171 0.24 8.35 -10.78
CA LYS A 171 -1.11 7.84 -10.45
C LYS A 171 -1.11 6.32 -10.52
N PHE A 172 -1.98 5.68 -9.75
CA PHE A 172 -2.25 4.25 -9.92
C PHE A 172 -2.86 4.01 -11.30
N SER A 173 -2.34 3.03 -12.01
CA SER A 173 -2.82 2.63 -13.34
C SER A 173 -4.08 1.77 -13.25
N ASN A 174 -4.78 1.58 -14.36
CA ASN A 174 -5.98 0.73 -14.44
C ASN A 174 -5.64 -0.77 -14.54
N LEU A 175 -4.51 -1.22 -14.01
CA LEU A 175 -4.21 -2.64 -13.87
C LEU A 175 -5.12 -3.25 -12.79
N LEU A 176 -5.55 -4.49 -12.99
CA LEU A 176 -6.36 -5.21 -12.00
C LEU A 176 -5.54 -5.69 -10.81
N THR A 177 -4.28 -6.05 -11.08
CA THR A 177 -3.28 -6.41 -10.09
C THR A 177 -1.98 -5.66 -10.39
N LYS A 178 -1.08 -5.52 -9.40
CA LYS A 178 0.25 -4.88 -9.59
C LYS A 178 0.21 -3.40 -10.01
N GLU A 179 -0.89 -2.71 -9.79
CA GLU A 179 -1.03 -1.27 -10.00
C GLU A 179 -0.07 -0.47 -9.12
N ASP A 180 0.17 -0.95 -7.92
CA ASP A 180 1.15 -0.44 -6.96
C ASP A 180 2.59 -0.68 -7.45
N TYR A 181 2.88 -1.89 -7.93
CA TYR A 181 4.20 -2.21 -8.48
C TYR A 181 4.56 -1.30 -9.66
N LEU A 182 3.64 -1.07 -10.59
CA LEU A 182 3.88 -0.13 -11.70
C LEU A 182 4.12 1.29 -11.19
N MET A 183 3.42 1.71 -10.15
CA MET A 183 3.63 3.02 -9.54
C MET A 183 5.05 3.12 -8.95
N TRP A 184 5.52 2.08 -8.25
CA TRP A 184 6.88 2.06 -7.71
C TRP A 184 7.95 2.11 -8.79
N LEU A 185 7.75 1.40 -9.90
CA LEU A 185 8.63 1.48 -11.07
C LEU A 185 8.69 2.90 -11.64
N ASN A 186 7.54 3.54 -11.85
CA ASN A 186 7.47 4.89 -12.39
C ASN A 186 8.17 5.92 -11.51
N ILE A 187 7.95 5.87 -10.19
CA ILE A 187 8.60 6.75 -9.21
C ILE A 187 10.12 6.53 -9.24
N SER A 188 10.56 5.27 -9.19
CA SER A 188 11.99 4.95 -9.13
C SER A 188 12.71 5.23 -10.45
N LYS A 189 12.03 5.16 -11.58
CA LYS A 189 12.55 5.54 -12.91
C LYS A 189 12.91 7.02 -12.99
N LYS A 190 12.29 7.87 -12.15
CA LYS A 190 12.62 9.29 -12.01
C LYS A 190 13.74 9.57 -10.99
N GLY A 191 14.43 8.53 -10.54
CA GLY A 191 15.54 8.66 -9.59
C GLY A 191 15.11 8.73 -8.12
N ILE A 192 13.82 8.58 -7.81
CA ILE A 192 13.30 8.57 -6.44
C ILE A 192 13.29 7.15 -5.91
N ASN A 193 14.29 6.79 -5.11
CA ASN A 193 14.35 5.48 -4.49
C ASN A 193 13.28 5.33 -3.40
N ILE A 194 12.78 4.10 -3.22
CA ILE A 194 11.88 3.78 -2.10
C ILE A 194 12.73 3.19 -0.97
N ASN A 195 12.76 3.90 0.16
CA ASN A 195 13.60 3.55 1.30
C ASN A 195 12.75 2.76 2.30
N CYS A 196 13.23 1.59 2.68
CA CYS A 196 12.56 0.75 3.65
C CYS A 196 13.10 0.98 5.06
N MET A 197 12.23 1.45 5.94
CA MET A 197 12.50 1.42 7.37
C MET A 197 12.51 -0.03 7.84
N GLN A 198 13.68 -0.53 8.32
CA GLN A 198 13.89 -1.93 8.68
C GLN A 198 13.19 -2.31 9.99
N LYS A 199 11.90 -1.97 10.10
CA LYS A 199 11.01 -2.34 11.22
C LYS A 199 9.72 -2.93 10.68
N THR A 200 9.22 -3.96 11.33
CA THR A 200 7.92 -4.59 11.02
C THR A 200 6.82 -3.80 11.71
N LEU A 201 6.09 -2.98 10.94
CA LEU A 201 5.06 -2.07 11.47
C LEU A 201 3.68 -2.28 10.84
N VAL A 202 3.53 -3.33 10.04
CA VAL A 202 2.28 -3.69 9.36
C VAL A 202 2.06 -5.19 9.45
N HIS A 203 0.80 -5.59 9.65
CA HIS A 203 0.33 -6.95 9.45
C HIS A 203 -0.48 -6.98 8.14
N TRP A 204 0.03 -7.69 7.15
CA TRP A 204 -0.67 -7.97 5.90
C TRP A 204 -1.48 -9.26 6.06
N ARG A 205 -2.79 -9.20 5.77
CA ARG A 205 -3.67 -10.36 5.96
C ARG A 205 -3.79 -11.20 4.70
N ASP A 206 -3.41 -12.48 4.81
CA ASP A 206 -3.59 -13.46 3.72
C ASP A 206 -5.03 -13.97 3.73
N VAL A 207 -5.84 -13.42 2.81
CA VAL A 207 -7.26 -13.79 2.64
C VAL A 207 -7.45 -14.53 1.33
N LYS A 208 -8.04 -15.71 1.38
CA LYS A 208 -8.41 -16.48 0.17
C LYS A 208 -9.38 -15.66 -0.70
N GLY A 209 -9.17 -15.70 -2.02
CA GLY A 209 -10.03 -14.98 -2.98
C GLY A 209 -9.68 -13.49 -3.14
N SER A 210 -8.55 -13.02 -2.60
CA SER A 210 -8.03 -11.68 -2.88
C SER A 210 -7.65 -11.52 -4.36
N LEU A 211 -7.67 -10.28 -4.90
CA LEU A 211 -7.25 -10.00 -6.28
C LEU A 211 -5.82 -10.50 -6.56
N SER A 212 -4.94 -10.41 -5.57
CA SER A 212 -3.55 -10.86 -5.66
C SER A 212 -3.40 -12.39 -5.72
N SER A 213 -4.44 -13.18 -5.43
CA SER A 213 -4.40 -14.64 -5.52
C SER A 213 -4.52 -15.17 -6.96
N ASN A 214 -5.04 -14.37 -7.90
CA ASN A 214 -5.22 -14.78 -9.30
C ASN A 214 -3.88 -14.77 -10.07
N PHE A 215 -3.25 -15.94 -10.19
CA PHE A 215 -1.96 -16.09 -10.86
C PHE A 215 -1.98 -15.66 -12.32
N ILE A 216 -3.00 -16.06 -13.08
CA ILE A 216 -3.11 -15.75 -14.53
C ILE A 216 -3.20 -14.23 -14.72
N GLN A 217 -4.02 -13.55 -13.92
CA GLN A 217 -4.15 -12.10 -13.99
C GLN A 217 -2.83 -11.40 -13.64
N ARG A 218 -2.10 -11.90 -12.63
CA ARG A 218 -0.79 -11.35 -12.26
C ARG A 218 0.25 -11.49 -13.39
N VAL A 219 0.24 -12.59 -14.13
CA VAL A 219 1.11 -12.78 -15.31
C VAL A 219 0.72 -11.83 -16.42
N LYS A 220 -0.58 -11.71 -16.73
CA LYS A 220 -1.10 -10.78 -17.76
C LYS A 220 -0.72 -9.33 -17.43
N ASP A 221 -0.89 -8.90 -16.18
CA ASP A 221 -0.56 -7.52 -15.78
C ASP A 221 0.96 -7.30 -15.72
N SER A 222 1.76 -8.33 -15.35
CA SER A 222 3.23 -8.25 -15.47
C SER A 222 3.66 -8.07 -16.93
N PHE A 223 3.02 -8.79 -17.86
CA PHE A 223 3.31 -8.61 -19.29
C PHE A 223 3.00 -7.18 -19.75
N LYS A 224 1.84 -6.64 -19.35
CA LYS A 224 1.50 -5.24 -19.67
C LYS A 224 2.53 -4.25 -19.12
N ILE A 225 3.02 -4.49 -17.90
CA ILE A 225 4.06 -3.64 -17.28
C ILE A 225 5.33 -3.66 -18.15
N TYR A 226 5.90 -4.82 -18.42
CA TYR A 226 7.18 -4.88 -19.11
C TYR A 226 7.08 -4.50 -20.58
N TYR A 227 6.07 -4.99 -21.28
CA TYR A 227 5.94 -4.78 -22.72
C TYR A 227 5.44 -3.36 -23.06
N TYR A 228 4.33 -2.92 -22.44
CA TYR A 228 3.72 -1.63 -22.78
C TYR A 228 4.26 -0.45 -21.99
N HIS A 229 4.48 -0.60 -20.67
CA HIS A 229 4.92 0.52 -19.85
C HIS A 229 6.44 0.68 -19.82
N GLU A 230 7.18 -0.43 -19.72
CA GLU A 230 8.65 -0.42 -19.78
C GLU A 230 9.20 -0.47 -21.20
N LYS A 231 8.34 -0.69 -22.21
CA LYS A 231 8.69 -0.74 -23.65
C LYS A 231 9.81 -1.75 -23.97
N GLN A 232 9.83 -2.85 -23.25
CA GLN A 232 10.76 -3.95 -23.51
C GLN A 232 10.32 -4.73 -24.76
N PHE A 233 11.27 -5.29 -25.51
CA PHE A 233 10.95 -6.26 -26.57
C PHE A 233 10.25 -7.49 -26.00
N LEU A 234 9.47 -8.18 -26.82
CA LEU A 234 8.69 -9.35 -26.42
C LEU A 234 9.52 -10.37 -25.61
N PHE A 235 10.67 -10.76 -26.14
CA PHE A 235 11.56 -11.73 -25.51
C PHE A 235 12.08 -11.23 -24.13
N GLN A 236 12.46 -9.97 -24.05
CA GLN A 236 12.91 -9.35 -22.79
C GLN A 236 11.78 -9.31 -21.75
N SER A 237 10.56 -9.00 -22.18
CA SER A 237 9.38 -8.99 -21.31
C SER A 237 9.11 -10.37 -20.70
N ILE A 238 9.23 -11.42 -21.50
CA ILE A 238 9.09 -12.81 -21.03
C ILE A 238 10.17 -13.15 -19.98
N ILE A 239 11.43 -12.82 -20.26
CA ILE A 239 12.54 -13.02 -19.31
C ILE A 239 12.27 -12.27 -18.01
N SER A 240 11.85 -11.02 -18.08
CA SER A 240 11.55 -10.18 -16.91
C SER A 240 10.42 -10.77 -16.05
N ILE A 241 9.38 -11.33 -16.68
CA ILE A 241 8.29 -12.03 -15.98
C ILE A 241 8.82 -13.28 -15.26
N VAL A 242 9.65 -14.06 -15.93
CA VAL A 242 10.26 -15.26 -15.35
C VAL A 242 11.11 -14.91 -14.13
N ILE A 243 11.98 -13.89 -14.25
CA ILE A 243 12.83 -13.41 -13.14
C ILE A 243 11.96 -12.94 -11.95
N LEU A 244 10.93 -12.13 -12.22
CA LEU A 244 10.01 -11.64 -11.19
C LEU A 244 9.30 -12.81 -10.49
N SER A 245 8.86 -13.82 -11.25
CA SER A 245 8.17 -14.99 -10.73
C SER A 245 9.10 -15.88 -9.90
N LEU A 246 10.32 -16.13 -10.36
CA LEU A 246 11.32 -16.91 -9.64
C LEU A 246 11.72 -16.23 -8.32
N ASN A 247 11.90 -14.91 -8.33
CA ASN A 247 12.22 -14.17 -7.11
C ASN A 247 11.04 -14.19 -6.12
N SER A 248 9.81 -14.10 -6.61
CA SER A 248 8.62 -14.27 -5.76
C SER A 248 8.54 -15.68 -5.16
N PHE A 249 8.90 -16.72 -5.93
CA PHE A 249 8.90 -18.10 -5.47
C PHE A 249 10.01 -18.38 -4.45
N LYS A 250 11.24 -17.92 -4.70
CA LYS A 250 12.35 -18.03 -3.74
C LYS A 250 11.99 -17.45 -2.36
N LYS A 251 11.24 -16.35 -2.33
CA LYS A 251 10.75 -15.76 -1.09
C LYS A 251 9.75 -16.67 -0.39
N LYS A 252 8.87 -17.35 -1.14
CA LYS A 252 7.93 -18.31 -0.56
C LYS A 252 8.66 -19.48 0.09
N ILE A 253 9.76 -19.98 -0.49
CA ILE A 253 10.55 -21.07 0.07
C ILE A 253 11.24 -20.63 1.36
N LYS A 254 11.89 -19.45 1.39
CA LYS A 254 12.52 -18.93 2.62
C LYS A 254 11.55 -18.77 3.79
N ARG A 255 10.25 -18.71 3.55
CA ARG A 255 9.18 -18.61 4.57
C ARG A 255 9.00 -19.90 5.37
N PHE A 256 9.37 -21.06 4.83
CA PHE A 256 9.25 -22.36 5.49
C PHE A 256 10.46 -22.72 6.38
N TYR A 257 11.53 -21.93 6.35
CA TYR A 257 12.78 -22.16 7.10
C TYR A 257 13.06 -21.08 8.16
N LEU A 258 12.14 -20.19 8.44
CA LEU A 258 12.17 -19.19 9.52
C LEU A 258 10.93 -19.31 10.42
#